data_ca92afa5b2eb7e30c9f7c08809dfaa25
#
_entry.id   ca92afa5b2eb7e30c9f7c08809dfaa25
#
_cell.length_a   1.000
_cell.length_b   1.000
_cell.length_c   1.000
_cell.angle_alpha   90.00
_cell.angle_beta   90.00
_cell.angle_gamma   90.00
#
_symmetry.space_group_name_H-M   'P 1'
#
loop_
_entity.id
_entity.type
_entity.pdbx_description
1 polymer ?
#
loop_
_entity_poly.entity_id
_entity_poly.type
_entity_poly.pdbx_seq_one_letter_code
_entity_poly.pdbx_strand_id
1 'polypeptide(L)'
;MIIEPHRVIVLDDGRAGHLAQSLGVAEALGVGDPRIVPMPVRERWQRLGRLAFALPIGLRHAPITTAAREIVIATGTRNGRVLAWLKRRDRSIFAIQVLSPPAGLMGPLWDAFDAVILPAHDLPPARANVCITTAALSRVTAARLAREAAGRANAPTATKVSARAVPPPQ
;
A
#
# COMPACT_ATOMS: atom_id res chain seq x y z
N MET A 1 -3.08 18.92 14.38
CA MET A 1 -3.47 17.63 15.00
C MET A 1 -2.31 16.69 14.78
N ILE A 2 -1.67 16.20 15.86
CA ILE A 2 -0.56 15.24 15.76
C ILE A 2 -1.20 13.85 15.80
N ILE A 3 -0.93 13.03 14.77
CA ILE A 3 -1.38 11.63 14.72
C ILE A 3 -0.27 10.78 15.33
N GLU A 4 -0.61 10.00 16.34
CA GLU A 4 0.35 9.10 16.96
C GLU A 4 0.72 7.96 16.02
N PRO A 5 2.01 7.66 15.80
CA PRO A 5 2.48 6.69 14.80
C PRO A 5 1.86 5.30 14.95
N HIS A 6 1.68 4.83 16.17
CA HIS A 6 1.09 3.51 16.47
C HIS A 6 -0.40 3.41 16.11
N ARG A 7 -1.06 4.52 15.82
CA ARG A 7 -2.46 4.55 15.36
C ARG A 7 -2.61 4.47 13.86
N VAL A 8 -1.50 4.38 13.11
CA VAL A 8 -1.51 4.21 11.66
C VAL A 8 -1.01 2.82 11.31
N ILE A 9 -1.88 2.04 10.66
CA ILE A 9 -1.59 0.69 10.19
C ILE A 9 -1.50 0.70 8.68
N VAL A 10 -0.44 0.12 8.14
CA VAL A 10 -0.25 -0.11 6.70
C VAL A 10 -0.38 -1.61 6.42
N LEU A 11 -1.30 -1.99 5.53
CA LEU A 11 -1.45 -3.36 5.08
C LEU A 11 -0.45 -3.63 3.93
N ASP A 12 0.43 -4.60 4.11
CA ASP A 12 1.46 -4.97 3.14
C ASP A 12 1.16 -6.31 2.46
N ASP A 13 0.98 -6.31 1.14
CA ASP A 13 0.77 -7.52 0.33
C ASP A 13 2.07 -8.07 -0.28
N GLY A 14 3.22 -7.59 0.17
CA GLY A 14 4.55 -7.97 -0.31
C GLY A 14 4.97 -7.30 -1.63
N ARG A 15 4.16 -6.38 -2.18
CA ARG A 15 4.51 -5.61 -3.38
C ARG A 15 5.16 -4.29 -2.99
N ALA A 16 6.44 -4.13 -3.31
CA ALA A 16 7.21 -2.93 -2.95
C ALA A 16 6.54 -1.61 -3.39
N GLY A 17 5.92 -1.59 -4.59
CA GLY A 17 5.20 -0.42 -5.08
C GLY A 17 3.96 -0.08 -4.26
N HIS A 18 3.19 -1.07 -3.82
CA HIS A 18 2.01 -0.87 -2.96
C HIS A 18 2.42 -0.36 -1.57
N LEU A 19 3.43 -0.99 -0.99
CA LEU A 19 3.98 -0.56 0.30
C LEU A 19 4.49 0.87 0.23
N ALA A 20 5.26 1.22 -0.81
CA ALA A 20 5.79 2.58 -0.99
C ALA A 20 4.68 3.64 -1.09
N GLN A 21 3.57 3.33 -1.77
CA GLN A 21 2.43 4.23 -1.86
C GLN A 21 1.72 4.39 -0.52
N SER A 22 1.46 3.29 0.20
CA SER A 22 0.85 3.35 1.53
C SER A 22 1.71 4.13 2.52
N LEU A 23 3.02 3.92 2.50
CA LEU A 23 3.96 4.67 3.34
C LEU A 23 4.02 6.16 2.96
N GLY A 24 3.89 6.49 1.66
CA GLY A 24 3.77 7.88 1.20
C GLY A 24 2.55 8.59 1.78
N VAL A 25 1.42 7.89 1.89
CA VAL A 25 0.21 8.41 2.57
C VAL A 25 0.48 8.63 4.06
N ALA A 26 1.09 7.66 4.74
CA ALA A 26 1.42 7.79 6.16
C ALA A 26 2.34 8.99 6.42
N GLU A 27 3.38 9.17 5.59
CA GLU A 27 4.29 10.32 5.67
C GLU A 27 3.55 11.65 5.43
N ALA A 28 2.62 11.70 4.47
CA ALA A 28 1.79 12.89 4.21
C ALA A 28 0.87 13.22 5.41
N LEU A 29 0.47 12.22 6.19
CA LEU A 29 -0.26 12.40 7.45
C LEU A 29 0.65 12.78 8.63
N GLY A 30 1.96 12.95 8.40
CA GLY A 30 2.94 13.28 9.44
C GLY A 30 3.46 12.08 10.23
N VAL A 31 3.21 10.85 9.76
CA VAL A 31 3.61 9.61 10.44
C VAL A 31 4.77 8.96 9.68
N GLY A 32 5.98 9.06 10.24
CA GLY A 32 7.20 8.51 9.62
C GLY A 32 7.38 6.99 9.81
N ASP A 33 6.84 6.43 10.88
CA ASP A 33 6.98 5.01 11.24
C ASP A 33 5.62 4.38 11.60
N PRO A 34 4.76 4.10 10.61
CA PRO A 34 3.49 3.43 10.84
C PRO A 34 3.71 1.93 11.13
N ARG A 35 2.76 1.32 11.82
CA ARG A 35 2.74 -0.14 12.03
C ARG A 35 2.47 -0.85 10.70
N ILE A 36 3.46 -1.59 10.18
CA ILE A 36 3.30 -2.41 8.98
C ILE A 36 2.79 -3.78 9.37
N VAL A 37 1.67 -4.20 8.76
CA VAL A 37 1.09 -5.53 8.97
C VAL A 37 1.17 -6.32 7.67
N PRO A 38 2.05 -7.35 7.62
CA PRO A 38 2.16 -8.20 6.45
C PRO A 38 0.90 -9.03 6.27
N MET A 39 0.37 -9.02 5.05
CA MET A 39 -0.79 -9.83 4.66
C MET A 39 -0.31 -11.10 3.97
N PRO A 40 -0.20 -12.23 4.67
CA PRO A 40 0.34 -13.45 4.09
C PRO A 40 -0.53 -13.92 2.93
N VAL A 41 0.12 -14.01 1.76
CA VAL A 41 -0.50 -14.60 0.58
C VAL A 41 -0.47 -16.11 0.77
N ARG A 42 -1.56 -16.71 1.20
CA ARG A 42 -1.68 -18.16 1.13
C ARG A 42 -1.77 -18.58 -0.34
N GLU A 43 -0.73 -19.20 -0.87
CA GLU A 43 -0.65 -19.69 -2.27
C GLU A 43 -1.85 -20.56 -2.66
N ARG A 44 -2.42 -21.30 -1.71
CA ARG A 44 -3.63 -22.11 -1.90
C ARG A 44 -4.84 -21.30 -2.38
N TRP A 45 -4.93 -20.02 -2.01
CA TRP A 45 -6.06 -19.16 -2.40
C TRP A 45 -5.85 -18.48 -3.75
N GLN A 46 -4.62 -18.45 -4.26
CA GLN A 46 -4.34 -17.95 -5.62
C GLN A 46 -4.97 -18.88 -6.67
N ARG A 47 -5.10 -20.18 -6.39
CA ARG A 47 -5.69 -21.16 -7.31
C ARG A 47 -7.21 -21.11 -7.40
N LEU A 48 -7.89 -20.59 -6.39
CA LEU A 48 -9.35 -20.47 -6.34
C LEU A 48 -9.90 -19.21 -7.04
N GLY A 49 -9.03 -18.39 -7.64
CA GLY A 49 -9.39 -17.26 -8.47
C GLY A 49 -10.26 -16.21 -7.78
N ARG A 50 -11.10 -15.51 -8.57
CA ARG A 50 -11.95 -14.41 -8.09
C ARG A 50 -12.99 -14.82 -7.02
N LEU A 51 -13.45 -16.05 -7.02
CA LEU A 51 -14.47 -16.56 -6.08
C LEU A 51 -13.95 -16.65 -4.63
N ALA A 52 -12.68 -17.05 -4.44
CA ALA A 52 -12.10 -17.13 -3.08
C ALA A 52 -11.96 -15.77 -2.41
N PHE A 53 -11.82 -14.71 -3.20
CA PHE A 53 -11.75 -13.35 -2.70
C PHE A 53 -13.12 -12.72 -2.38
N ALA A 54 -14.20 -13.30 -2.87
CA ALA A 54 -15.55 -12.86 -2.56
C ALA A 54 -16.03 -13.35 -1.18
N LEU A 55 -15.44 -14.44 -0.67
CA LEU A 55 -15.83 -15.03 0.61
C LEU A 55 -14.92 -14.56 1.74
N PRO A 56 -15.45 -14.11 2.88
CA PRO A 56 -14.68 -13.63 4.04
C PRO A 56 -13.90 -14.74 4.77
N ILE A 57 -13.96 -15.98 4.29
CA ILE A 57 -13.44 -17.18 4.97
C ILE A 57 -11.92 -17.13 5.11
N GLY A 58 -11.21 -16.61 4.09
CA GLY A 58 -9.74 -16.46 4.15
C GLY A 58 -9.24 -15.36 5.08
N LEU A 59 -10.12 -14.43 5.46
CA LEU A 59 -9.78 -13.25 6.28
C LEU A 59 -9.95 -13.47 7.78
N ARG A 60 -10.58 -14.57 8.20
CA ARG A 60 -10.77 -14.92 9.62
C ARG A 60 -9.47 -15.09 10.40
N HIS A 61 -8.35 -15.23 9.69
CA HIS A 61 -7.02 -15.41 10.26
C HIS A 61 -6.08 -14.22 9.98
N ALA A 62 -6.63 -13.09 9.54
CA ALA A 62 -5.82 -11.88 9.43
C ALA A 62 -5.34 -11.48 10.83
N PRO A 63 -4.02 -11.39 11.07
CA PRO A 63 -3.47 -11.08 12.41
C PRO A 63 -3.62 -9.59 12.75
N ILE A 64 -4.78 -9.02 12.40
CA ILE A 64 -5.04 -7.60 12.58
C ILE A 64 -6.02 -7.44 13.72
N THR A 65 -5.51 -6.99 14.84
CA THR A 65 -6.31 -6.41 15.92
C THR A 65 -6.27 -4.91 15.72
N THR A 66 -7.41 -4.32 15.43
CA THR A 66 -7.56 -2.85 15.35
C THR A 66 -8.05 -2.34 16.70
N ALA A 67 -7.47 -1.24 17.15
CA ALA A 67 -8.01 -0.46 18.26
C ALA A 67 -8.95 0.63 17.72
N ALA A 68 -9.81 1.14 18.57
CA ALA A 68 -10.72 2.23 18.22
C ALA A 68 -9.95 3.44 17.68
N ARG A 69 -10.44 4.04 16.58
CA ARG A 69 -9.88 5.24 15.95
C ARG A 69 -8.49 5.07 15.30
N GLU A 70 -8.13 3.88 14.92
CA GLU A 70 -6.93 3.67 14.09
C GLU A 70 -7.19 4.07 12.64
N ILE A 71 -6.14 4.56 11.97
CA ILE A 71 -6.13 4.78 10.53
C ILE A 71 -5.53 3.55 9.89
N VAL A 72 -6.27 2.92 8.98
CA VAL A 72 -5.78 1.75 8.25
C VAL A 72 -5.64 2.09 6.77
N ILE A 73 -4.43 1.95 6.24
CA ILE A 73 -4.08 2.27 4.86
C ILE A 73 -3.87 0.98 4.08
N ALA A 74 -4.52 0.88 2.93
CA ALA A 74 -4.40 -0.25 2.02
C ALA A 74 -4.18 0.21 0.59
N THR A 75 -3.24 -0.40 -0.11
CA THR A 75 -3.01 -0.17 -1.54
C THR A 75 -3.38 -1.40 -2.36
N GLY A 76 -4.13 -1.17 -3.44
CA GLY A 76 -4.52 -2.19 -4.41
C GLY A 76 -5.70 -3.07 -3.97
N THR A 77 -6.17 -3.89 -4.90
CA THR A 77 -7.43 -4.65 -4.77
C THR A 77 -7.41 -5.67 -3.63
N ARG A 78 -6.27 -6.33 -3.39
CA ARG A 78 -6.18 -7.38 -2.37
C ARG A 78 -6.31 -6.80 -0.96
N ASN A 79 -5.45 -5.84 -0.62
CA ASN A 79 -5.48 -5.18 0.67
C ASN A 79 -6.78 -4.40 0.88
N GLY A 80 -7.32 -3.80 -0.19
CA GLY A 80 -8.60 -3.10 -0.15
C GLY A 80 -9.78 -4.00 0.26
N ARG A 81 -9.78 -5.27 -0.14
CA ARG A 81 -10.82 -6.23 0.32
C ARG A 81 -10.71 -6.51 1.82
N VAL A 82 -9.47 -6.65 2.31
CA VAL A 82 -9.22 -6.82 3.75
C VAL A 82 -9.67 -5.58 4.50
N LEU A 83 -9.30 -4.40 4.02
CA LEU A 83 -9.69 -3.13 4.62
C LEU A 83 -11.21 -2.94 4.65
N ALA A 84 -11.91 -3.22 3.55
CA ALA A 84 -13.36 -3.16 3.50
C ALA A 84 -14.03 -4.13 4.48
N TRP A 85 -13.44 -5.30 4.69
CA TRP A 85 -13.91 -6.26 5.69
C TRP A 85 -13.67 -5.77 7.12
N LEU A 86 -12.47 -5.23 7.41
CA LEU A 86 -12.14 -4.63 8.72
C LEU A 86 -13.10 -3.49 9.04
N LYS A 87 -13.34 -2.56 8.10
CA LYS A 87 -14.24 -1.43 8.27
C LYS A 87 -15.69 -1.86 8.56
N ARG A 88 -16.17 -2.95 7.96
CA ARG A 88 -17.50 -3.50 8.27
C ARG A 88 -17.57 -4.09 9.67
N ARG A 89 -16.46 -4.67 10.16
CA ARG A 89 -16.37 -5.29 11.47
C ARG A 89 -16.20 -4.25 12.57
N ASP A 90 -15.41 -3.22 12.29
CA ASP A 90 -15.14 -2.12 13.20
C ASP A 90 -15.27 -0.79 12.45
N ARG A 91 -16.40 -0.11 12.67
CA ARG A 91 -16.69 1.18 12.04
C ARG A 91 -15.89 2.34 12.61
N SER A 92 -15.22 2.15 13.74
CA SER A 92 -14.42 3.20 14.40
C SER A 92 -13.09 3.46 13.71
N ILE A 93 -12.57 2.53 12.90
CA ILE A 93 -11.35 2.74 12.12
C ILE A 93 -11.60 3.75 11.00
N PHE A 94 -10.55 4.51 10.64
CA PHE A 94 -10.57 5.35 9.45
C PHE A 94 -9.87 4.61 8.31
N ALA A 95 -10.63 4.20 7.30
CA ALA A 95 -10.18 3.34 6.22
C ALA A 95 -9.74 4.17 5.00
N ILE A 96 -8.45 4.12 4.65
CA ILE A 96 -7.89 4.78 3.47
C ILE A 96 -7.52 3.72 2.42
N GLN A 97 -8.19 3.78 1.27
CA GLN A 97 -7.84 2.97 0.10
C GLN A 97 -6.99 3.79 -0.86
N VAL A 98 -5.86 3.25 -1.29
CA VAL A 98 -5.02 3.81 -2.34
C VAL A 98 -5.18 2.97 -3.61
N LEU A 99 -5.34 3.61 -4.75
CA LEU A 99 -5.75 3.04 -6.03
C LEU A 99 -7.22 2.57 -6.03
N SER A 100 -7.68 2.13 -7.19
CA SER A 100 -9.08 1.77 -7.41
C SER A 100 -9.61 0.77 -6.38
N PRO A 101 -10.78 1.02 -5.80
CA PRO A 101 -11.42 0.11 -4.87
C PRO A 101 -11.65 -1.28 -5.48
N PRO A 102 -11.63 -2.33 -4.66
CA PRO A 102 -11.95 -3.67 -5.13
C PRO A 102 -13.40 -3.75 -5.62
N ALA A 103 -13.63 -4.57 -6.65
CA ALA A 103 -14.98 -4.85 -7.11
C ALA A 103 -15.75 -5.69 -6.08
N GLY A 104 -16.98 -5.27 -5.77
CA GLY A 104 -17.99 -6.06 -5.09
C GLY A 104 -18.91 -6.75 -6.08
N LEU A 105 -20.03 -7.31 -5.61
CA LEU A 105 -21.05 -7.93 -6.46
C LEU A 105 -21.77 -6.92 -7.35
N MET A 106 -21.95 -5.69 -6.88
CA MET A 106 -22.70 -4.61 -7.55
C MET A 106 -21.80 -3.47 -8.03
N GLY A 107 -20.51 -3.73 -8.27
CA GLY A 107 -19.55 -2.73 -8.69
C GLY A 107 -18.46 -2.44 -7.64
N PRO A 108 -17.60 -1.43 -7.88
CA PRO A 108 -16.53 -1.08 -6.96
C PRO A 108 -17.04 -0.62 -5.58
N LEU A 109 -16.33 -1.01 -4.53
CA LEU A 109 -16.70 -0.78 -3.13
C LEU A 109 -16.33 0.64 -2.65
N TRP A 110 -16.81 1.68 -3.33
CA TRP A 110 -16.47 3.08 -3.00
C TRP A 110 -16.86 3.46 -1.57
N ASP A 111 -18.06 3.06 -1.13
CA ASP A 111 -18.63 3.45 0.16
C ASP A 111 -18.10 2.60 1.33
N ALA A 112 -17.20 1.66 1.05
CA ALA A 112 -16.55 0.86 2.09
C ALA A 112 -15.36 1.58 2.75
N PHE A 113 -14.98 2.75 2.23
CA PHE A 113 -13.79 3.50 2.66
C PHE A 113 -14.16 4.92 3.03
N ASP A 114 -13.47 5.47 4.03
CA ASP A 114 -13.64 6.88 4.44
C ASP A 114 -12.89 7.80 3.47
N ALA A 115 -11.78 7.32 2.88
CA ALA A 115 -11.06 8.02 1.82
C ALA A 115 -10.54 7.03 0.77
N VAL A 116 -10.62 7.46 -0.50
CA VAL A 116 -10.01 6.75 -1.64
C VAL A 116 -9.09 7.72 -2.37
N ILE A 117 -7.83 7.34 -2.51
CA ILE A 117 -6.81 8.20 -3.14
C ILE A 117 -6.45 7.62 -4.50
N LEU A 118 -6.67 8.41 -5.55
CA LEU A 118 -6.46 8.01 -6.94
C LEU A 118 -5.70 9.08 -7.71
N PRO A 119 -4.80 8.69 -8.62
CA PRO A 119 -4.20 9.62 -9.55
C PRO A 119 -5.21 10.07 -10.62
N ALA A 120 -5.07 11.29 -11.10
CA ALA A 120 -5.98 11.91 -12.06
C ALA A 120 -6.13 11.10 -13.36
N HIS A 121 -5.07 10.40 -13.78
CA HIS A 121 -5.08 9.60 -15.00
C HIS A 121 -5.96 8.33 -14.92
N ASP A 122 -6.35 7.91 -13.72
CA ASP A 122 -7.30 6.80 -13.52
C ASP A 122 -8.77 7.24 -13.70
N LEU A 123 -9.01 8.51 -14.06
CA LEU A 123 -10.33 9.10 -14.29
C LEU A 123 -11.30 8.78 -13.13
N PRO A 124 -10.96 9.17 -11.90
CA PRO A 124 -11.77 8.84 -10.73
C PRO A 124 -13.14 9.52 -10.78
N PRO A 125 -14.19 8.87 -10.29
CA PRO A 125 -15.51 9.48 -10.21
C PRO A 125 -15.53 10.63 -9.20
N ALA A 126 -16.37 11.63 -9.45
CA ALA A 126 -16.62 12.71 -8.51
C ALA A 126 -17.43 12.19 -7.30
N ARG A 127 -16.76 11.94 -6.18
CA ARG A 127 -17.37 11.47 -4.92
C ARG A 127 -16.74 12.21 -3.74
N ALA A 128 -17.50 12.41 -2.68
CA ALA A 128 -17.07 13.16 -1.51
C ALA A 128 -15.85 12.53 -0.78
N ASN A 129 -15.70 11.20 -0.86
CA ASN A 129 -14.59 10.46 -0.26
C ASN A 129 -13.42 10.19 -1.22
N VAL A 130 -13.41 10.78 -2.42
CA VAL A 130 -12.33 10.58 -3.41
C VAL A 130 -11.39 11.76 -3.40
N CYS A 131 -10.11 11.50 -3.11
CA CYS A 131 -9.01 12.46 -3.22
C CYS A 131 -8.23 12.19 -4.50
N ILE A 132 -8.14 13.20 -5.37
CA ILE A 132 -7.44 13.09 -6.65
C ILE A 132 -6.03 13.63 -6.49
N THR A 133 -5.02 12.86 -6.89
CA THR A 133 -3.63 13.28 -6.91
C THR A 133 -3.15 13.46 -8.35
N THR A 134 -2.18 14.36 -8.58
CA THR A 134 -1.61 14.59 -9.91
C THR A 134 -0.93 13.35 -10.46
N ALA A 135 -0.26 12.58 -9.59
CA ALA A 135 0.44 11.36 -9.94
C ALA A 135 0.24 10.29 -8.84
N ALA A 136 0.68 9.07 -9.13
CA ALA A 136 0.73 8.01 -8.11
C ALA A 136 1.56 8.46 -6.92
N LEU A 137 1.05 8.19 -5.72
CA LEU A 137 1.75 8.51 -4.49
C LEU A 137 3.06 7.72 -4.42
N SER A 138 4.12 8.40 -4.02
CA SER A 138 5.42 7.76 -3.83
C SER A 138 6.17 8.47 -2.71
N ARG A 139 7.10 7.74 -2.10
CA ARG A 139 8.03 8.31 -1.10
C ARG A 139 9.17 9.09 -1.75
N VAL A 140 9.17 9.22 -3.08
CA VAL A 140 10.19 9.95 -3.83
C VAL A 140 9.84 11.44 -3.78
N THR A 141 10.58 12.19 -2.97
CA THR A 141 10.48 13.65 -2.88
C THR A 141 11.74 14.29 -3.45
N ALA A 142 11.65 15.55 -3.88
CA ALA A 142 12.80 16.29 -4.36
C ALA A 142 13.94 16.34 -3.33
N ALA A 143 13.61 16.48 -2.04
CA ALA A 143 14.58 16.47 -0.94
C ALA A 143 15.26 15.10 -0.77
N ARG A 144 14.55 14.00 -1.02
CA ARG A 144 15.10 12.64 -0.95
C ARG A 144 16.01 12.36 -2.13
N LEU A 145 15.61 12.76 -3.33
CA LEU A 145 16.44 12.68 -4.54
C LEU A 145 17.73 13.48 -4.38
N ALA A 146 17.65 14.70 -3.84
CA ALA A 146 18.82 15.54 -3.60
C ALA A 146 19.79 14.89 -2.59
N ARG A 147 19.29 14.29 -1.52
CA ARG A 147 20.11 13.56 -0.53
C ARG A 147 20.80 12.35 -1.13
N GLU A 148 20.08 11.54 -1.92
CA GLU A 148 20.65 10.38 -2.60
C GLU A 148 21.70 10.77 -3.63
N ALA A 149 21.46 11.84 -4.38
CA ALA A 149 22.43 12.39 -5.34
C ALA A 149 23.72 12.84 -4.64
N ALA A 150 23.59 13.57 -3.52
CA ALA A 150 24.74 14.01 -2.71
C ALA A 150 25.51 12.83 -2.10
N GLY A 151 24.80 11.80 -1.62
CA GLY A 151 25.41 10.58 -1.09
C GLY A 151 26.19 9.80 -2.15
N ARG A 152 25.68 9.73 -3.38
CA ARG A 152 26.40 9.08 -4.50
C ARG A 152 27.62 9.86 -4.96
N ALA A 153 27.56 11.19 -4.94
CA ALA A 153 28.71 12.03 -5.28
C ALA A 153 29.88 11.84 -4.31
N ASN A 154 29.60 11.50 -3.06
CA ASN A 154 30.58 11.26 -2.00
C ASN A 154 30.95 9.77 -1.81
N ALA A 155 30.35 8.86 -2.56
CA ALA A 155 30.70 7.44 -2.48
C ALA A 155 32.05 7.20 -3.17
N PRO A 156 33.00 6.47 -2.55
CA PRO A 156 34.27 6.11 -3.20
C PRO A 156 33.92 5.31 -4.46
N THR A 157 34.54 5.70 -5.58
CA THR A 157 34.33 5.04 -6.89
C THR A 157 34.63 3.55 -6.75
N ALA A 158 33.62 2.72 -6.79
CA ALA A 158 33.80 1.28 -6.75
C ALA A 158 34.64 0.87 -7.95
N THR A 159 35.84 0.36 -7.65
CA THR A 159 36.79 -0.19 -8.63
C THR A 159 36.05 -1.18 -9.52
N LYS A 160 36.01 -0.93 -10.83
CA LYS A 160 35.46 -1.85 -11.81
C LYS A 160 36.07 -3.23 -11.57
N VAL A 161 35.24 -4.18 -11.10
CA VAL A 161 35.59 -5.59 -11.12
C VAL A 161 35.75 -5.98 -12.59
N SER A 162 36.98 -6.16 -13.02
CA SER A 162 37.33 -6.63 -14.34
C SER A 162 36.65 -7.97 -14.57
N ALA A 163 35.73 -8.03 -15.52
CA ALA A 163 35.15 -9.28 -15.97
C ALA A 163 36.26 -10.17 -16.53
N ARG A 164 36.60 -11.20 -15.77
CA ARG A 164 37.56 -12.24 -16.18
C ARG A 164 36.97 -12.94 -17.39
N ALA A 165 37.63 -12.80 -18.54
CA ALA A 165 37.28 -13.49 -19.76
C ALA A 165 37.24 -15.01 -19.52
N VAL A 166 36.13 -15.64 -19.84
CA VAL A 166 35.97 -17.09 -19.85
C VAL A 166 36.68 -17.59 -21.14
N PRO A 167 37.64 -18.51 -21.04
CA PRO A 167 38.28 -19.08 -22.23
C PRO A 167 37.28 -19.95 -23.02
N PRO A 168 37.38 -20.03 -24.34
CA PRO A 168 36.50 -20.85 -25.17
C PRO A 168 36.69 -22.35 -24.88
N PRO A 169 35.66 -23.19 -25.07
CA PRO A 169 35.74 -24.62 -24.91
C PRO A 169 36.60 -25.23 -26.02
N GLN A 170 37.45 -26.20 -25.64
CA GLN A 170 38.24 -27.03 -26.60
C GLN A 170 37.36 -28.11 -27.23
#